data_684dcf3f12971fac10a45986d9232887
#
_entry.id   684dcf3f12971fac10a45986d9232887
#
_cell.length_a   1.000
_cell.length_b   1.000
_cell.length_c   1.000
_cell.angle_alpha   90.00
_cell.angle_beta   90.00
_cell.angle_gamma   90.00
#
_symmetry.space_group_name_H-M   'P 1'
#
loop_
_entity.id
_entity.type
_entity.pdbx_description
1 polymer ?
#
loop_
_entity_poly.entity_id
_entity_poly.type
_entity_poly.pdbx_seq_one_letter_code
_entity_poly.pdbx_strand_id
1 'polypeptide(L)'
;MTEVGVAVVPVAAILPLRAAVLRPGLPVEEARYEEDELSATLHLAAYDADGRVVGCSTWFPDPLDGRDAWRLRGMATAPEVRGSGVGARLVEAGLAVGTERGYGLTWCNARTPAVGFYRRYGFVPVGEEFLAVHDIPHYLMVREART
;
A
#
# COMPACT_ATOMS: atom_id res chain seq x y z
N MET A 1 21.39 -6.24 -13.17
CA MET A 1 20.39 -5.88 -12.17
C MET A 1 19.17 -5.36 -12.89
N THR A 2 18.05 -6.03 -12.72
CA THR A 2 16.82 -5.66 -13.39
C THR A 2 16.15 -4.53 -12.64
N GLU A 3 15.91 -3.42 -13.34
CA GLU A 3 15.12 -2.35 -12.77
C GLU A 3 13.65 -2.77 -12.71
N VAL A 4 13.04 -2.53 -11.57
CA VAL A 4 11.61 -2.73 -11.40
C VAL A 4 10.90 -1.43 -11.73
N GLY A 5 10.06 -1.47 -12.77
CA GLY A 5 9.25 -0.31 -13.15
C GLY A 5 7.99 -0.23 -12.30
N VAL A 6 7.60 1.00 -11.93
CA VAL A 6 6.33 1.24 -11.25
C VAL A 6 5.42 2.03 -12.19
N ALA A 7 4.18 1.59 -12.32
CA ALA A 7 3.20 2.23 -13.20
C ALA A 7 1.84 2.36 -12.53
N VAL A 8 1.09 3.38 -12.95
CA VAL A 8 -0.31 3.55 -12.57
C VAL A 8 -1.15 2.61 -13.43
N VAL A 9 -1.98 1.79 -12.81
CA VAL A 9 -2.73 0.74 -13.50
C VAL A 9 -4.17 0.67 -12.96
N PRO A 10 -5.11 0.05 -13.70
CA PRO A 10 -6.42 -0.27 -13.14
C PRO A 10 -6.32 -1.40 -12.12
N VAL A 11 -7.32 -1.50 -11.24
CA VAL A 11 -7.33 -2.50 -10.17
C VAL A 11 -7.19 -3.93 -10.70
N ALA A 12 -7.74 -4.21 -11.87
CA ALA A 12 -7.67 -5.55 -12.47
C ALA A 12 -6.22 -6.03 -12.65
N ALA A 13 -5.28 -5.11 -12.87
CA ALA A 13 -3.87 -5.47 -13.08
C ALA A 13 -3.19 -5.95 -11.78
N ILE A 14 -3.65 -5.49 -10.62
CA ILE A 14 -3.01 -5.80 -9.33
C ILE A 14 -3.80 -6.76 -8.46
N LEU A 15 -5.07 -6.94 -8.73
CA LEU A 15 -5.96 -7.73 -7.86
C LEU A 15 -5.47 -9.18 -7.66
N PRO A 16 -4.98 -9.88 -8.69
CA PRO A 16 -4.47 -11.24 -8.48
C PRO A 16 -3.32 -11.31 -7.49
N LEU A 17 -2.36 -10.38 -7.56
CA LEU A 17 -1.23 -10.37 -6.63
C LEU A 17 -1.69 -9.98 -5.22
N ARG A 18 -2.52 -8.96 -5.12
CA ARG A 18 -3.08 -8.54 -3.83
C ARG A 18 -3.77 -9.73 -3.15
N ALA A 19 -4.60 -10.47 -3.89
CA ALA A 19 -5.31 -11.62 -3.36
C ALA A 19 -4.34 -12.73 -2.93
N ALA A 20 -3.37 -13.06 -3.77
CA ALA A 20 -2.44 -14.15 -3.48
C ALA A 20 -1.60 -13.88 -2.23
N VAL A 21 -1.19 -12.62 -2.02
CA VAL A 21 -0.30 -12.26 -0.90
C VAL A 21 -1.09 -11.94 0.38
N LEU A 22 -2.18 -11.20 0.27
CA LEU A 22 -2.90 -10.68 1.44
C LEU A 22 -4.09 -11.53 1.86
N ARG A 23 -4.64 -12.33 0.96
CA ARG A 23 -5.80 -13.19 1.22
C ARG A 23 -5.56 -14.59 0.64
N PRO A 24 -4.43 -15.23 1.00
CA PRO A 24 -4.11 -16.54 0.41
C PRO A 24 -5.19 -17.57 0.74
N GLY A 25 -5.54 -18.40 -0.25
CA GLY A 25 -6.54 -19.44 -0.08
C GLY A 25 -7.99 -18.96 -0.15
N LEU A 26 -8.23 -17.66 -0.29
CA LEU A 26 -9.57 -17.10 -0.42
C LEU A 26 -9.86 -16.73 -1.88
N PRO A 27 -11.15 -16.65 -2.27
CA PRO A 27 -11.49 -16.15 -3.60
C PRO A 27 -10.91 -14.76 -3.85
N VAL A 28 -10.54 -14.46 -5.08
CA VAL A 28 -9.94 -13.19 -5.46
C VAL A 28 -10.84 -12.00 -5.05
N GLU A 29 -12.15 -12.16 -5.12
CA GLU A 29 -13.09 -11.10 -4.75
C GLU A 29 -12.97 -10.67 -3.28
N GLU A 30 -12.46 -11.52 -2.40
CA GLU A 30 -12.23 -11.19 -0.99
C GLU A 30 -11.11 -10.15 -0.81
N ALA A 31 -10.32 -9.89 -1.85
CA ALA A 31 -9.26 -8.90 -1.82
C ALA A 31 -9.70 -7.54 -2.37
N ARG A 32 -10.94 -7.39 -2.84
CA ARG A 32 -11.45 -6.11 -3.33
C ARG A 32 -11.77 -5.18 -2.17
N TYR A 33 -11.51 -3.89 -2.40
CA TYR A 33 -11.87 -2.82 -1.45
C TYR A 33 -12.96 -1.95 -2.07
N GLU A 34 -13.81 -1.37 -1.22
CA GLU A 34 -14.85 -0.44 -1.68
C GLU A 34 -14.26 0.74 -2.45
N GLU A 35 -13.06 1.17 -2.06
CA GLU A 35 -12.39 2.33 -2.66
C GLU A 35 -11.76 2.04 -4.02
N ASP A 36 -11.68 0.77 -4.44
CA ASP A 36 -10.94 0.40 -5.66
C ASP A 36 -11.44 1.10 -6.93
N GLU A 37 -12.73 1.34 -7.02
CA GLU A 37 -13.34 1.92 -8.23
C GLU A 37 -13.58 3.43 -8.14
N LEU A 38 -13.18 4.07 -7.05
CA LEU A 38 -13.32 5.53 -6.93
C LEU A 38 -12.33 6.23 -7.87
N SER A 39 -12.78 7.32 -8.49
CA SER A 39 -11.95 8.07 -9.44
C SER A 39 -10.66 8.64 -8.84
N ALA A 40 -10.67 8.94 -7.54
CA ALA A 40 -9.50 9.47 -6.85
C ALA A 40 -8.52 8.40 -6.41
N THR A 41 -8.87 7.12 -6.54
CA THR A 41 -8.01 6.02 -6.11
C THR A 41 -6.89 5.77 -7.12
N LEU A 42 -5.68 5.62 -6.59
CA LEU A 42 -4.48 5.33 -7.35
C LEU A 42 -4.06 3.89 -7.09
N HIS A 43 -3.93 3.10 -8.13
CA HIS A 43 -3.33 1.76 -8.03
C HIS A 43 -1.97 1.79 -8.69
N LEU A 44 -0.96 1.29 -7.98
CA LEU A 44 0.41 1.18 -8.48
C LEU A 44 0.79 -0.28 -8.61
N ALA A 45 1.41 -0.63 -9.71
CA ALA A 45 1.99 -1.94 -9.94
C ALA A 45 3.49 -1.81 -10.15
N ALA A 46 4.24 -2.75 -9.58
CA ALA A 46 5.65 -2.91 -9.88
C ALA A 46 5.81 -4.14 -10.78
N TYR A 47 6.54 -3.98 -11.86
CA TYR A 47 6.76 -5.03 -12.87
C TYR A 47 8.21 -5.47 -12.86
N ASP A 48 8.44 -6.77 -13.03
CA ASP A 48 9.79 -7.29 -13.25
C ASP A 48 10.18 -7.13 -14.72
N ALA A 49 11.38 -7.62 -15.07
CA ALA A 49 11.90 -7.51 -16.45
C ALA A 49 11.04 -8.26 -17.47
N ASP A 50 10.29 -9.26 -17.03
CA ASP A 50 9.43 -10.07 -17.90
C ASP A 50 8.00 -9.50 -18.01
N GLY A 51 7.75 -8.35 -17.38
CA GLY A 51 6.43 -7.72 -17.41
C GLY A 51 5.42 -8.31 -16.44
N ARG A 52 5.87 -9.11 -15.46
CA ARG A 52 5.00 -9.65 -14.43
C ARG A 52 4.81 -8.67 -13.29
N VAL A 53 3.59 -8.60 -12.77
CA VAL A 53 3.32 -7.79 -11.57
C VAL A 53 3.92 -8.49 -10.36
N VAL A 54 4.89 -7.84 -9.73
CA VAL A 54 5.60 -8.39 -8.56
C VAL A 54 5.38 -7.55 -7.31
N GLY A 55 4.67 -6.46 -7.41
CA GLY A 55 4.29 -5.64 -6.27
C GLY A 55 3.11 -4.75 -6.60
N CYS A 56 2.37 -4.33 -5.58
CA CYS A 56 1.24 -3.43 -5.75
C CYS A 56 0.98 -2.61 -4.49
N SER A 57 0.32 -1.48 -4.67
CA SER A 57 -0.21 -0.66 -3.60
C SER A 57 -1.40 0.14 -4.09
N THR A 58 -2.29 0.48 -3.18
CA THR A 58 -3.50 1.26 -3.50
C THR A 58 -3.58 2.45 -2.55
N TRP A 59 -3.87 3.63 -3.10
CA TRP A 59 -3.85 4.89 -2.38
C TRP A 59 -5.11 5.68 -2.70
N PHE A 60 -5.72 6.26 -1.69
CA PHE A 60 -6.94 7.04 -1.89
C PHE A 60 -7.13 8.07 -0.78
N PRO A 61 -7.93 9.13 -1.04
CA PRO A 61 -8.28 10.08 0.01
C PRO A 61 -9.15 9.41 1.07
N ASP A 62 -8.75 9.50 2.33
CA ASP A 62 -9.53 8.99 3.44
C ASP A 62 -9.18 9.80 4.69
N PRO A 63 -10.04 10.74 5.10
CA PRO A 63 -9.75 11.60 6.25
C PRO A 63 -9.49 10.80 7.51
N LEU A 64 -8.56 11.28 8.33
CA LEU A 64 -8.23 10.69 9.61
C LEU A 64 -8.42 11.75 10.70
N ASP A 65 -9.28 11.47 11.67
CA ASP A 65 -9.58 12.37 12.78
C ASP A 65 -9.90 13.81 12.34
N GLY A 66 -10.70 13.93 11.28
CA GLY A 66 -11.15 15.21 10.76
C GLY A 66 -10.14 15.96 9.90
N ARG A 67 -8.98 15.37 9.63
CA ARG A 67 -7.96 15.95 8.75
C ARG A 67 -7.99 15.26 7.39
N ASP A 68 -7.89 16.04 6.32
CA ASP A 68 -7.70 15.46 4.99
C ASP A 68 -6.44 14.60 4.99
N ALA A 69 -6.56 13.40 4.45
CA ALA A 69 -5.46 12.45 4.49
C ALA A 69 -5.45 11.54 3.27
N TRP A 70 -4.29 11.05 2.94
CA TRP A 70 -3.97 10.08 1.90
C TRP A 70 -3.77 8.73 2.58
N ARG A 71 -4.50 7.72 2.15
CA ARG A 71 -4.42 6.39 2.79
C ARG A 71 -3.82 5.37 1.86
N LEU A 72 -2.93 4.55 2.41
CA LEU A 72 -2.36 3.38 1.73
C LEU A 72 -3.06 2.11 2.21
N ARG A 73 -3.46 1.27 1.25
CA ARG A 73 -3.96 -0.09 1.51
C ARG A 73 -3.40 -1.04 0.46
N GLY A 74 -3.47 -2.34 0.78
CA GLY A 74 -3.17 -3.37 -0.21
C GLY A 74 -1.73 -3.41 -0.68
N MET A 75 -0.79 -3.02 0.18
CA MET A 75 0.63 -3.13 -0.12
C MET A 75 1.02 -4.59 -0.11
N ALA A 76 1.51 -5.08 -1.24
CA ALA A 76 1.90 -6.48 -1.37
C ALA A 76 3.09 -6.62 -2.31
N THR A 77 4.01 -7.52 -1.97
CA THR A 77 5.12 -7.88 -2.84
C THR A 77 5.17 -9.39 -2.99
N ALA A 78 5.47 -9.86 -4.18
CA ALA A 78 5.63 -11.29 -4.42
C ALA A 78 6.78 -11.83 -3.57
N PRO A 79 6.66 -13.04 -3.00
CA PRO A 79 7.71 -13.57 -2.12
C PRO A 79 9.11 -13.57 -2.74
N GLU A 80 9.22 -13.88 -4.03
CA GLU A 80 10.51 -13.98 -4.73
C GLU A 80 11.25 -12.64 -4.88
N VAL A 81 10.56 -11.50 -4.70
CA VAL A 81 11.19 -10.18 -4.83
C VAL A 81 11.34 -9.46 -3.49
N ARG A 82 10.98 -10.09 -2.39
CA ARG A 82 11.14 -9.48 -1.07
C ARG A 82 12.61 -9.21 -0.79
N GLY A 83 12.89 -8.05 -0.22
CA GLY A 83 14.26 -7.61 0.05
C GLY A 83 14.97 -6.98 -1.15
N SER A 84 14.30 -6.85 -2.30
CA SER A 84 14.89 -6.30 -3.53
C SER A 84 14.60 -4.80 -3.74
N GLY A 85 13.87 -4.16 -2.83
CA GLY A 85 13.53 -2.74 -2.94
C GLY A 85 12.23 -2.44 -3.68
N VAL A 86 11.46 -3.45 -4.07
CA VAL A 86 10.18 -3.26 -4.75
C VAL A 86 9.18 -2.51 -3.86
N GLY A 87 9.08 -2.91 -2.59
CA GLY A 87 8.21 -2.23 -1.64
C GLY A 87 8.57 -0.77 -1.44
N ALA A 88 9.87 -0.46 -1.37
CA ALA A 88 10.36 0.91 -1.26
C ALA A 88 9.90 1.77 -2.42
N ARG A 89 10.01 1.26 -3.64
CA ARG A 89 9.60 2.01 -4.84
C ARG A 89 8.10 2.29 -4.85
N LEU A 90 7.30 1.32 -4.43
CA LEU A 90 5.85 1.49 -4.37
C LEU A 90 5.45 2.54 -3.34
N VAL A 91 6.06 2.51 -2.15
CA VAL A 91 5.78 3.51 -1.12
C VAL A 91 6.22 4.90 -1.56
N GLU A 92 7.44 5.03 -2.09
CA GLU A 92 7.96 6.31 -2.56
C GLU A 92 7.08 6.91 -3.66
N ALA A 93 6.64 6.09 -4.61
CA ALA A 93 5.78 6.55 -5.70
C ALA A 93 4.43 7.04 -5.20
N GLY A 94 3.80 6.30 -4.28
CA GLY A 94 2.51 6.69 -3.72
C GLY A 94 2.59 7.94 -2.85
N LEU A 95 3.66 8.08 -2.06
CA LEU A 95 3.89 9.28 -1.26
C LEU A 95 4.12 10.51 -2.14
N ALA A 96 4.84 10.34 -3.25
CA ALA A 96 5.09 11.44 -4.19
C ALA A 96 3.78 11.95 -4.79
N VAL A 97 2.86 11.06 -5.17
CA VAL A 97 1.55 11.46 -5.68
C VAL A 97 0.74 12.18 -4.60
N GLY A 98 0.76 11.68 -3.37
CA GLY A 98 0.07 12.34 -2.25
C GLY A 98 0.58 13.76 -2.01
N THR A 99 1.89 13.94 -2.03
CA THR A 99 2.50 15.26 -1.89
C THR A 99 2.08 16.19 -3.04
N GLU A 100 2.11 15.69 -4.27
CA GLU A 100 1.71 16.43 -5.46
C GLU A 100 0.25 16.87 -5.39
N ARG A 101 -0.61 16.04 -4.81
CA ARG A 101 -2.03 16.34 -4.61
C ARG A 101 -2.31 17.20 -3.37
N GLY A 102 -1.27 17.57 -2.61
CA GLY A 102 -1.39 18.48 -1.48
C GLY A 102 -1.72 17.84 -0.14
N TYR A 103 -1.58 16.53 0.01
CA TYR A 103 -1.84 15.87 1.29
C TYR A 103 -0.68 16.05 2.26
N GLY A 104 -0.96 16.65 3.43
CA GLY A 104 0.02 16.79 4.50
C GLY A 104 0.07 15.60 5.45
N LEU A 105 -0.89 14.68 5.34
CA LEU A 105 -1.00 13.52 6.22
C LEU A 105 -1.24 12.27 5.37
N THR A 106 -0.48 11.23 5.63
CA THR A 106 -0.68 9.90 5.02
C THR A 106 -0.76 8.87 6.14
N TRP A 107 -1.62 7.88 5.98
CA TRP A 107 -1.78 6.84 6.99
C TRP A 107 -2.07 5.47 6.39
N CYS A 108 -1.84 4.46 7.19
CA CYS A 108 -2.18 3.09 6.83
C CYS A 108 -2.43 2.28 8.11
N ASN A 109 -3.10 1.17 7.94
CA ASN A 109 -3.16 0.14 8.97
C ASN A 109 -2.13 -0.91 8.58
N ALA A 110 -0.99 -0.90 9.25
CA ALA A 110 0.12 -1.78 8.93
C ALA A 110 0.02 -3.09 9.71
N ARG A 111 0.16 -4.22 9.03
CA ARG A 111 0.31 -5.50 9.72
C ARG A 111 1.52 -5.40 10.65
N THR A 112 1.43 -5.96 11.84
CA THR A 112 2.47 -5.82 12.86
C THR A 112 3.88 -6.11 12.35
N PRO A 113 4.13 -7.18 11.56
CA PRO A 113 5.48 -7.44 11.03
C PRO A 113 5.98 -6.38 10.05
N ALA A 114 5.12 -5.54 9.49
CA ALA A 114 5.49 -4.51 8.52
C ALA A 114 5.81 -3.16 9.16
N VAL A 115 5.61 -3.00 10.46
CA VAL A 115 5.83 -1.72 11.16
C VAL A 115 7.24 -1.18 10.92
N GLY A 116 8.26 -2.03 11.03
CA GLY A 116 9.66 -1.62 10.80
C GLY A 116 9.90 -1.12 9.37
N PHE A 117 9.26 -1.73 8.40
CA PHE A 117 9.35 -1.30 7.01
C PHE A 117 8.80 0.13 6.85
N TYR A 118 7.58 0.38 7.37
CA TYR A 118 6.96 1.70 7.22
C TYR A 118 7.68 2.80 8.01
N ARG A 119 8.29 2.45 9.15
CA ARG A 119 9.10 3.42 9.91
C ARG A 119 10.20 4.04 9.07
N ARG A 120 10.77 3.30 8.13
CA ARG A 120 11.83 3.81 7.24
C ARG A 120 11.36 4.97 6.37
N TYR A 121 10.04 5.08 6.15
CA TYR A 121 9.46 6.12 5.30
C TYR A 121 8.78 7.22 6.11
N GLY A 122 9.05 7.26 7.41
CA GLY A 122 8.54 8.33 8.28
C GLY A 122 7.18 8.06 8.90
N PHE A 123 6.64 6.86 8.72
CA PHE A 123 5.42 6.47 9.43
C PHE A 123 5.73 6.12 10.87
N VAL A 124 4.86 6.53 11.79
CA VAL A 124 4.97 6.19 13.20
C VAL A 124 3.67 5.55 13.68
N PRO A 125 3.75 4.52 14.55
CA PRO A 125 2.53 3.90 15.07
C PRO A 125 1.84 4.85 16.05
N VAL A 126 0.51 4.82 16.02
CA VAL A 126 -0.33 5.61 16.93
C VAL A 126 -1.30 4.65 17.61
N GLY A 127 -1.27 4.65 18.94
CA GLY A 127 -2.12 3.78 19.72
C GLY A 127 -1.61 2.35 19.82
N GLU A 128 -2.47 1.47 20.28
CA GLU A 128 -2.14 0.07 20.54
C GLU A 128 -2.40 -0.81 19.33
N GLU A 129 -1.79 -1.99 19.33
CA GLU A 129 -2.09 -3.03 18.35
C GLU A 129 -3.58 -3.39 18.41
N PHE A 130 -4.20 -3.59 17.25
CA PHE A 130 -5.60 -3.98 17.15
C PHE A 130 -5.75 -5.11 16.12
N LEU A 131 -6.87 -5.83 16.21
CA LEU A 131 -7.19 -6.88 15.26
C LEU A 131 -8.06 -6.31 14.14
N ALA A 132 -7.59 -6.45 12.90
CA ALA A 132 -8.35 -6.03 11.73
C ALA A 132 -9.09 -7.22 11.12
N VAL A 133 -9.47 -7.12 9.86
CA VAL A 133 -10.17 -8.19 9.14
C VAL A 133 -9.41 -9.51 9.27
N HIS A 134 -10.13 -10.60 9.51
CA HIS A 134 -9.57 -11.95 9.75
C HIS A 134 -8.67 -12.04 10.99
N ASP A 135 -8.90 -11.17 11.98
CA ASP A 135 -8.15 -11.15 13.26
C ASP A 135 -6.64 -11.00 13.08
N ILE A 136 -6.23 -10.30 12.02
CA ILE A 136 -4.82 -10.04 11.77
C ILE A 136 -4.38 -8.84 12.59
N PRO A 137 -3.29 -8.95 13.40
CA PRO A 137 -2.78 -7.82 14.19
C PRO A 137 -2.22 -6.69 13.31
N HIS A 138 -2.62 -5.46 13.65
CA HIS A 138 -2.22 -4.25 12.92
C HIS A 138 -1.91 -3.12 13.88
N TYR A 139 -1.17 -2.13 13.38
CA TYR A 139 -1.02 -0.80 14.00
C TYR A 139 -1.48 0.26 13.03
N LEU A 140 -2.21 1.25 13.52
CA LEU A 140 -2.42 2.48 12.77
C LEU A 140 -1.08 3.22 12.72
N MET A 141 -0.64 3.57 11.53
CA MET A 141 0.59 4.33 11.34
C MET A 141 0.31 5.61 10.57
N VAL A 142 0.93 6.70 10.99
CA VAL A 142 0.76 8.00 10.35
C VAL A 142 2.10 8.59 9.96
N ARG A 143 2.07 9.35 8.86
CA ARG A 143 3.23 10.08 8.35
C ARG A 143 2.81 11.51 8.07
N GLU A 144 3.47 12.46 8.70
CA GLU A 144 3.26 13.86 8.41
C GLU A 144 4.29 14.30 7.36
N ALA A 145 3.80 15.02 6.35
CA ALA A 145 4.68 15.54 5.33
C ALA A 145 5.63 16.57 5.93
N ARG A 146 6.88 16.54 5.52
CA ARG A 146 7.85 17.54 5.93
C ARG A 146 7.62 18.81 5.12
N THR A 147 7.62 19.92 5.82
CA THR A 147 7.54 21.24 5.19
C THR A 147 8.93 21.77 4.87
#